data_a89b7d4ca45885ab6ab477eb07e0e489
#
_entry.id   a89b7d4ca45885ab6ab477eb07e0e489
#
_cell.length_a   1.000
_cell.length_b   1.000
_cell.length_c   1.000
_cell.angle_alpha   90.00
_cell.angle_beta   90.00
_cell.angle_gamma   90.00
#
_symmetry.space_group_name_H-M   'P 1'
#
loop_
_entity.id
_entity.type
_entity.pdbx_description
1 polymer ?
#
loop_
_entity_poly.entity_id
_entity_poly.type
_entity_poly.pdbx_seq_one_letter_code
_entity_poly.pdbx_strand_id
1 'polypeptide(L)'
;MSKMSKLFTSDLKVINVGLEKFTEDILEQGGESTQLDWAPPGLGNEEVIKALAILEKPENMAKIEEANQTIFEIISTSSIYLTGYGKAIDVVPGMKKNMILHAGPPITWDKMNGPMKGAVLGAIVFEGLAENLEEAEKVAASGAVEFSPCHEHNAVGSMAGVTSASMYMHIVENKTYGNVAYTNLSEQLSKILRMGANDESVIERLIWMRDVFGPMLAEAMTFIEGGIDLRLLVSQALQMGDELHNRNVAGTTLLIQALTPGIIQTDFSVEKQKEVFDFIASSDYFSGPTWMAFCKAALDATFGVEEYSSIVSTMARNGTEFGIRLASMDEKEWFVGPSQKVIGPMFAGYTEEDSGLDIGDSAITETFGLGGFAMAAAPAIVALVGGTVADATNYSLSMESITTGLNP
;
A
#
# COMPACT_ATOMS: atom_id res chain seq x y z
N MET A 1 -4.13 -27.60 -49.78
CA MET A 1 -2.74 -27.52 -49.35
C MET A 1 -2.61 -28.18 -48.00
N SER A 2 -1.61 -29.02 -47.81
CA SER A 2 -1.36 -29.65 -46.50
C SER A 2 -0.94 -28.59 -45.47
N LYS A 3 -1.13 -28.86 -44.16
CA LYS A 3 -0.64 -27.96 -43.09
C LYS A 3 0.85 -27.64 -43.23
N MET A 4 1.65 -28.60 -43.73
CA MET A 4 3.09 -28.41 -44.01
C MET A 4 3.34 -27.41 -45.15
N SER A 5 2.54 -27.44 -46.23
CA SER A 5 2.72 -26.48 -47.32
C SER A 5 2.47 -25.01 -46.90
N LYS A 6 1.59 -24.80 -45.91
CA LYS A 6 1.37 -23.44 -45.34
C LYS A 6 2.57 -22.95 -44.54
N LEU A 7 3.29 -23.84 -43.84
CA LEU A 7 4.48 -23.47 -43.05
C LEU A 7 5.61 -22.92 -43.95
N PHE A 8 5.76 -23.44 -45.16
CA PHE A 8 6.81 -23.00 -46.12
C PHE A 8 6.39 -21.81 -46.97
N THR A 9 5.18 -21.29 -46.83
CA THR A 9 4.65 -20.15 -47.61
C THR A 9 4.19 -19.01 -46.73
N SER A 10 4.37 -19.07 -45.40
CA SER A 10 4.12 -18.01 -44.44
C SER A 10 5.40 -17.57 -43.75
N ASP A 11 5.44 -16.35 -43.27
CA ASP A 11 6.53 -15.89 -42.41
C ASP A 11 6.63 -16.79 -41.16
N LEU A 12 7.81 -17.29 -40.91
CA LEU A 12 8.05 -18.21 -39.79
C LEU A 12 8.16 -17.40 -38.49
N LYS A 13 7.21 -17.61 -37.58
CA LYS A 13 7.24 -17.09 -36.20
C LYS A 13 7.58 -18.25 -35.26
N VAL A 14 8.69 -18.12 -34.54
CA VAL A 14 9.18 -19.16 -33.64
C VAL A 14 8.94 -18.72 -32.19
N ILE A 15 8.44 -19.63 -31.39
CA ILE A 15 8.43 -19.51 -29.92
C ILE A 15 9.46 -20.52 -29.41
N ASN A 16 10.48 -20.03 -28.74
CA ASN A 16 11.52 -20.85 -28.13
C ASN A 16 11.26 -21.04 -26.64
N VAL A 17 11.35 -22.25 -26.16
CA VAL A 17 11.28 -22.63 -24.74
C VAL A 17 12.55 -23.40 -24.41
N GLY A 18 13.34 -22.90 -23.50
CA GLY A 18 14.61 -23.51 -23.10
C GLY A 18 15.83 -22.62 -23.42
N LEU A 19 16.82 -23.15 -24.11
CA LEU A 19 18.08 -22.45 -24.34
C LEU A 19 17.89 -21.18 -25.19
N GLU A 20 18.18 -20.03 -24.63
CA GLU A 20 18.07 -18.71 -25.25
C GLU A 20 18.90 -18.59 -26.55
N LYS A 21 20.04 -19.34 -26.63
CA LYS A 21 20.89 -19.37 -27.81
C LYS A 21 20.14 -19.70 -29.11
N PHE A 22 19.10 -20.53 -29.06
CA PHE A 22 18.30 -20.83 -30.27
C PHE A 22 17.49 -19.63 -30.75
N THR A 23 17.02 -18.77 -29.83
CA THR A 23 16.36 -17.50 -30.19
C THR A 23 17.35 -16.55 -30.82
N GLU A 24 18.55 -16.39 -30.22
CA GLU A 24 19.61 -15.54 -30.76
C GLU A 24 20.01 -15.96 -32.20
N ASP A 25 20.26 -17.26 -32.42
CA ASP A 25 20.63 -17.80 -33.71
C ASP A 25 19.58 -17.56 -34.81
N ILE A 26 18.27 -17.60 -34.44
CA ILE A 26 17.17 -17.28 -35.37
C ILE A 26 17.13 -15.79 -35.70
N LEU A 27 17.25 -14.93 -34.67
CA LEU A 27 17.27 -13.48 -34.83
C LEU A 27 18.50 -13.03 -35.68
N GLU A 28 19.67 -13.61 -35.46
CA GLU A 28 20.90 -13.34 -36.25
C GLU A 28 20.72 -13.69 -37.74
N GLN A 29 19.88 -14.69 -38.04
CA GLN A 29 19.56 -15.07 -39.41
C GLN A 29 18.39 -14.26 -40.01
N GLY A 30 17.90 -13.24 -39.30
CA GLY A 30 16.81 -12.36 -39.77
C GLY A 30 15.41 -12.98 -39.62
N GLY A 31 15.26 -14.05 -38.83
CA GLY A 31 13.98 -14.63 -38.48
C GLY A 31 13.31 -13.94 -37.27
N GLU A 32 12.02 -14.19 -37.04
CA GLU A 32 11.28 -13.77 -35.86
C GLU A 32 11.27 -14.88 -34.82
N SER A 33 11.77 -14.65 -33.62
CA SER A 33 11.72 -15.58 -32.50
C SER A 33 11.37 -14.85 -31.19
N THR A 34 10.50 -15.47 -30.39
CA THR A 34 10.17 -15.03 -29.04
C THR A 34 10.69 -16.05 -28.04
N GLN A 35 11.57 -15.64 -27.15
CA GLN A 35 11.99 -16.47 -26.02
C GLN A 35 10.91 -16.47 -24.94
N LEU A 36 10.52 -17.67 -24.49
CA LEU A 36 9.69 -17.82 -23.30
C LEU A 36 10.51 -18.40 -22.16
N ASP A 37 10.51 -17.70 -21.05
CA ASP A 37 10.99 -18.22 -19.77
C ASP A 37 9.84 -19.03 -19.13
N TRP A 38 9.73 -20.27 -19.58
CA TRP A 38 8.64 -21.17 -19.17
C TRP A 38 9.04 -21.96 -17.92
N ALA A 39 8.17 -21.90 -16.91
CA ALA A 39 8.21 -22.79 -15.76
C ALA A 39 6.91 -23.62 -15.69
N PRO A 40 6.97 -24.87 -15.19
CA PRO A 40 5.76 -25.66 -15.01
C PRO A 40 4.83 -25.00 -13.99
N PRO A 41 3.49 -25.17 -14.11
CA PRO A 41 2.54 -24.67 -13.12
C PRO A 41 2.97 -25.06 -11.69
N GLY A 42 2.88 -24.10 -10.75
CA GLY A 42 3.31 -24.30 -9.38
C GLY A 42 4.79 -24.69 -9.22
N LEU A 43 5.66 -24.30 -10.19
CA LEU A 43 7.08 -24.67 -10.22
C LEU A 43 7.32 -26.19 -10.14
N GLY A 44 6.36 -27.01 -10.59
CA GLY A 44 6.41 -28.47 -10.55
C GLY A 44 5.98 -29.10 -9.23
N ASN A 45 5.45 -28.32 -8.30
CA ASN A 45 4.87 -28.86 -7.07
C ASN A 45 3.56 -29.60 -7.38
N GLU A 46 3.53 -30.91 -7.10
CA GLU A 46 2.39 -31.76 -7.43
C GLU A 46 1.09 -31.38 -6.72
N GLU A 47 1.15 -30.88 -5.50
CA GLU A 47 -0.04 -30.44 -4.74
C GLU A 47 -0.63 -29.18 -5.35
N VAL A 48 0.22 -28.22 -5.73
CA VAL A 48 -0.20 -26.98 -6.41
C VAL A 48 -0.79 -27.30 -7.77
N ILE A 49 -0.18 -28.21 -8.56
CA ILE A 49 -0.71 -28.64 -9.85
C ILE A 49 -2.11 -29.29 -9.70
N LYS A 50 -2.31 -30.15 -8.69
CA LYS A 50 -3.62 -30.75 -8.40
C LYS A 50 -4.65 -29.68 -7.98
N ALA A 51 -4.27 -28.70 -7.17
CA ALA A 51 -5.14 -27.60 -6.76
C ALA A 51 -5.56 -26.74 -7.97
N LEU A 52 -4.61 -26.35 -8.83
CA LEU A 52 -4.88 -25.62 -10.06
C LEU A 52 -5.84 -26.38 -10.98
N ALA A 53 -5.62 -27.69 -11.16
CA ALA A 53 -6.50 -28.53 -11.98
C ALA A 53 -7.94 -28.65 -11.41
N ILE A 54 -8.14 -28.42 -10.10
CA ILE A 54 -9.47 -28.33 -9.49
C ILE A 54 -10.10 -26.96 -9.78
N LEU A 55 -9.34 -25.88 -9.61
CA LEU A 55 -9.81 -24.51 -9.86
C LEU A 55 -10.20 -24.30 -11.32
N GLU A 56 -9.43 -24.86 -12.27
CA GLU A 56 -9.64 -24.74 -13.72
C GLU A 56 -10.84 -25.54 -14.26
N LYS A 57 -11.54 -26.30 -13.43
CA LYS A 57 -12.77 -26.97 -13.87
C LYS A 57 -13.84 -25.93 -14.22
N PRO A 58 -14.59 -26.10 -15.34
CA PRO A 58 -15.57 -25.11 -15.79
C PRO A 58 -16.59 -24.70 -14.71
N GLU A 59 -17.05 -25.66 -13.90
CA GLU A 59 -17.98 -25.41 -12.80
C GLU A 59 -17.40 -24.55 -11.67
N ASN A 60 -16.08 -24.66 -11.40
CA ASN A 60 -15.40 -23.87 -10.39
C ASN A 60 -15.03 -22.48 -10.94
N MET A 61 -14.54 -22.42 -12.18
CA MET A 61 -14.26 -21.16 -12.85
C MET A 61 -15.50 -20.26 -12.92
N ALA A 62 -16.69 -20.82 -13.23
CA ALA A 62 -17.92 -20.05 -13.25
C ALA A 62 -18.28 -19.45 -11.88
N LYS A 63 -18.08 -20.21 -10.79
CA LYS A 63 -18.31 -19.71 -9.42
C LYS A 63 -17.32 -18.62 -9.03
N ILE A 64 -16.04 -18.79 -9.39
CA ILE A 64 -14.98 -17.82 -9.12
C ILE A 64 -15.28 -16.52 -9.88
N GLU A 65 -15.69 -16.60 -11.14
CA GLU A 65 -16.01 -15.44 -11.94
C GLU A 65 -17.22 -14.65 -11.38
N GLU A 66 -18.29 -15.36 -10.99
CA GLU A 66 -19.48 -14.75 -10.35
C GLU A 66 -19.12 -14.06 -9.02
N ALA A 67 -18.35 -14.76 -8.17
CA ALA A 67 -17.87 -14.21 -6.90
C ALA A 67 -16.96 -12.97 -7.11
N ASN A 68 -16.02 -13.07 -8.05
CA ASN A 68 -15.13 -11.94 -8.38
C ASN A 68 -15.89 -10.72 -8.90
N GLN A 69 -16.97 -10.93 -9.69
CA GLN A 69 -17.80 -9.85 -10.17
C GLN A 69 -18.53 -9.15 -9.01
N THR A 70 -19.07 -9.90 -8.06
CA THR A 70 -19.69 -9.35 -6.84
C THR A 70 -18.69 -8.50 -6.04
N ILE A 71 -17.50 -9.02 -5.82
CA ILE A 71 -16.44 -8.31 -5.08
C ILE A 71 -15.99 -7.06 -5.82
N PHE A 72 -15.83 -7.14 -7.15
CA PHE A 72 -15.50 -5.98 -7.98
C PHE A 72 -16.56 -4.87 -7.89
N GLU A 73 -17.85 -5.22 -7.89
CA GLU A 73 -18.94 -4.26 -7.72
C GLU A 73 -18.90 -3.55 -6.35
N ILE A 74 -18.60 -4.28 -5.28
CA ILE A 74 -18.42 -3.70 -3.93
C ILE A 74 -17.31 -2.66 -3.95
N ILE A 75 -16.14 -3.00 -4.48
CA ILE A 75 -14.99 -2.10 -4.53
C ILE A 75 -15.29 -0.86 -5.38
N SER A 76 -15.89 -1.06 -6.57
CA SER A 76 -16.12 0.01 -7.54
C SER A 76 -17.28 0.96 -7.16
N THR A 77 -18.24 0.52 -6.37
CA THR A 77 -19.41 1.34 -5.95
C THR A 77 -19.29 1.96 -4.57
N SER A 78 -18.22 1.67 -3.81
CA SER A 78 -17.99 2.20 -2.47
C SER A 78 -17.90 3.73 -2.44
N SER A 79 -18.69 4.36 -1.57
CA SER A 79 -18.65 5.81 -1.29
C SER A 79 -17.78 6.05 -0.06
N ILE A 80 -16.59 6.61 -0.24
CA ILE A 80 -15.54 6.66 0.78
C ILE A 80 -15.19 8.10 1.13
N TYR A 81 -15.25 8.41 2.43
CA TYR A 81 -15.10 9.75 2.96
C TYR A 81 -14.06 9.82 4.08
N LEU A 82 -13.26 10.87 4.09
CA LEU A 82 -12.53 11.27 5.29
C LEU A 82 -13.52 11.96 6.22
N THR A 83 -13.81 11.34 7.37
CA THR A 83 -14.86 11.82 8.28
C THR A 83 -14.30 12.41 9.58
N GLY A 84 -13.01 12.22 9.87
CA GLY A 84 -12.42 12.75 11.09
C GLY A 84 -10.96 12.37 11.30
N TYR A 85 -10.48 12.79 12.45
CA TYR A 85 -9.17 12.41 13.00
C TYR A 85 -9.33 12.10 14.49
N GLY A 86 -8.59 11.12 15.00
CA GLY A 86 -8.64 10.74 16.42
C GLY A 86 -7.38 9.98 16.83
N LYS A 87 -7.11 9.91 18.15
CA LYS A 87 -5.99 9.12 18.66
C LYS A 87 -6.23 7.63 18.42
N ALA A 88 -5.19 6.89 18.10
CA ALA A 88 -5.28 5.47 17.83
C ALA A 88 -5.97 4.69 18.96
N ILE A 89 -5.66 5.03 20.21
CA ILE A 89 -6.27 4.39 21.40
C ILE A 89 -7.80 4.59 21.46
N ASP A 90 -8.32 5.67 20.90
CA ASP A 90 -9.73 6.03 20.97
C ASP A 90 -10.53 5.50 19.78
N VAL A 91 -9.88 5.31 18.62
CA VAL A 91 -10.59 5.04 17.36
C VAL A 91 -10.25 3.70 16.72
N VAL A 92 -9.02 3.18 16.89
CA VAL A 92 -8.59 1.94 16.25
C VAL A 92 -9.09 0.72 17.02
N PRO A 93 -9.79 -0.22 16.37
CA PRO A 93 -10.33 -1.39 17.05
C PRO A 93 -9.26 -2.23 17.76
N GLY A 94 -9.47 -2.54 19.03
CA GLY A 94 -8.57 -3.38 19.81
C GLY A 94 -7.24 -2.76 20.22
N MET A 95 -7.02 -1.47 19.95
CA MET A 95 -5.80 -0.76 20.34
C MET A 95 -5.63 -0.72 21.86
N LYS A 96 -4.39 -0.90 22.33
CA LYS A 96 -4.03 -0.88 23.76
C LYS A 96 -2.87 0.09 24.00
N LYS A 97 -2.70 0.56 25.24
CA LYS A 97 -1.62 1.47 25.61
C LYS A 97 -0.21 0.92 25.39
N ASN A 98 -0.05 -0.39 25.50
CA ASN A 98 1.22 -1.11 25.29
C ASN A 98 1.21 -1.90 23.97
N MET A 99 0.39 -1.53 23.00
CA MET A 99 0.35 -2.15 21.68
C MET A 99 1.01 -1.21 20.67
N ILE A 100 1.79 -1.79 19.79
CA ILE A 100 2.36 -1.12 18.61
C ILE A 100 1.94 -1.92 17.38
N LEU A 101 1.20 -1.27 16.49
CA LEU A 101 0.89 -1.84 15.19
C LEU A 101 2.06 -1.64 14.24
N HIS A 102 2.18 -2.51 13.24
CA HIS A 102 3.24 -2.48 12.24
C HIS A 102 2.71 -2.85 10.86
N ALA A 103 3.47 -2.51 9.79
CA ALA A 103 3.15 -2.91 8.43
C ALA A 103 3.40 -4.40 8.19
N GLY A 104 2.69 -4.95 7.20
CA GLY A 104 2.87 -6.32 6.70
C GLY A 104 2.19 -7.39 7.55
N PRO A 105 2.44 -8.67 7.22
CA PRO A 105 1.94 -9.80 7.99
C PRO A 105 2.58 -9.87 9.38
N PRO A 106 2.02 -10.69 10.30
CA PRO A 106 2.54 -10.82 11.68
C PRO A 106 4.04 -11.11 11.74
N ILE A 107 4.76 -10.39 12.58
CA ILE A 107 6.20 -10.54 12.78
C ILE A 107 6.58 -10.35 14.25
N THR A 108 7.55 -11.12 14.73
CA THR A 108 8.09 -11.00 16.08
C THR A 108 9.28 -10.04 16.14
N TRP A 109 9.54 -9.44 17.30
CA TRP A 109 10.62 -8.47 17.50
C TRP A 109 11.99 -8.92 16.96
N ASP A 110 12.36 -10.16 17.20
CA ASP A 110 13.64 -10.74 16.78
C ASP A 110 13.81 -10.77 15.26
N LYS A 111 12.71 -10.93 14.50
CA LYS A 111 12.69 -11.00 13.04
C LYS A 111 12.54 -9.63 12.35
N MET A 112 12.17 -8.59 13.07
CA MET A 112 12.02 -7.24 12.51
C MET A 112 13.35 -6.74 11.94
N ASN A 113 13.31 -6.09 10.78
CA ASN A 113 14.48 -5.44 10.16
C ASN A 113 14.85 -4.13 10.88
N GLY A 114 15.98 -3.52 10.49
CA GLY A 114 16.48 -2.30 11.11
C GLY A 114 15.49 -1.13 11.11
N PRO A 115 14.88 -0.75 9.98
CA PRO A 115 13.88 0.32 9.93
C PRO A 115 12.68 0.08 10.84
N MET A 116 12.13 -1.13 10.87
CA MET A 116 10.99 -1.45 11.73
C MET A 116 11.40 -1.42 13.21
N LYS A 117 12.55 -2.00 13.58
CA LYS A 117 13.08 -1.91 14.95
C LYS A 117 13.27 -0.46 15.39
N GLY A 118 13.91 0.36 14.53
CA GLY A 118 14.11 1.77 14.82
C GLY A 118 12.80 2.53 15.07
N ALA A 119 11.77 2.26 14.25
CA ALA A 119 10.45 2.87 14.42
C ALA A 119 9.75 2.41 15.71
N VAL A 120 9.82 1.13 16.04
CA VAL A 120 9.28 0.57 17.29
C VAL A 120 9.95 1.21 18.51
N LEU A 121 11.29 1.31 18.52
CA LEU A 121 12.01 1.92 19.63
C LEU A 121 11.61 3.39 19.84
N GLY A 122 11.51 4.15 18.76
CA GLY A 122 11.03 5.53 18.82
C GLY A 122 9.60 5.64 19.34
N ALA A 123 8.70 4.75 18.93
CA ALA A 123 7.33 4.73 19.42
C ALA A 123 7.24 4.40 20.92
N ILE A 124 8.06 3.46 21.42
CA ILE A 124 8.16 3.12 22.85
C ILE A 124 8.58 4.34 23.67
N VAL A 125 9.58 5.08 23.20
CA VAL A 125 10.04 6.32 23.87
C VAL A 125 8.95 7.42 23.77
N PHE A 126 8.33 7.60 22.61
CA PHE A 126 7.25 8.56 22.39
C PHE A 126 6.06 8.34 23.32
N GLU A 127 5.68 7.07 23.57
CA GLU A 127 4.60 6.71 24.50
C GLU A 127 5.03 6.76 25.99
N GLY A 128 6.29 7.01 26.29
CA GLY A 128 6.81 7.01 27.65
C GLY A 128 6.86 5.63 28.31
N LEU A 129 6.91 4.57 27.49
CA LEU A 129 7.07 3.20 27.96
C LEU A 129 8.52 2.87 28.34
N ALA A 130 9.47 3.71 27.88
CA ALA A 130 10.87 3.71 28.26
C ALA A 130 11.41 5.16 28.23
N GLU A 131 12.46 5.43 29.04
CA GLU A 131 13.06 6.76 29.11
C GLU A 131 14.03 7.06 27.94
N ASN A 132 14.59 6.01 27.33
CA ASN A 132 15.56 6.11 26.25
C ASN A 132 15.53 4.88 25.34
N LEU A 133 16.27 4.92 24.23
CA LEU A 133 16.31 3.84 23.24
C LEU A 133 16.88 2.53 23.76
N GLU A 134 17.86 2.55 24.69
CA GLU A 134 18.43 1.34 25.27
C GLU A 134 17.42 0.60 26.15
N GLU A 135 16.63 1.34 26.93
CA GLU A 135 15.52 0.77 27.70
C GLU A 135 14.40 0.30 26.80
N ALA A 136 14.07 1.07 25.74
CA ALA A 136 13.07 0.70 24.77
C ALA A 136 13.37 -0.65 24.10
N GLU A 137 14.64 -0.95 23.82
CA GLU A 137 15.04 -2.24 23.27
C GLU A 137 14.76 -3.39 24.24
N LYS A 138 15.06 -3.19 25.53
CA LYS A 138 14.75 -4.16 26.57
C LYS A 138 13.25 -4.38 26.73
N VAL A 139 12.46 -3.29 26.65
CA VAL A 139 10.99 -3.33 26.70
C VAL A 139 10.43 -4.08 25.51
N ALA A 140 10.90 -3.79 24.29
CA ALA A 140 10.48 -4.48 23.07
C ALA A 140 10.78 -5.99 23.11
N ALA A 141 11.97 -6.36 23.58
CA ALA A 141 12.40 -7.76 23.67
C ALA A 141 11.74 -8.55 24.82
N SER A 142 11.20 -7.89 25.83
CA SER A 142 10.64 -8.53 27.03
C SER A 142 9.24 -9.11 26.84
N GLY A 143 8.53 -8.74 25.75
CA GLY A 143 7.11 -9.04 25.56
C GLY A 143 6.16 -8.13 26.34
N ALA A 144 6.65 -7.05 26.95
CA ALA A 144 5.82 -6.05 27.61
C ALA A 144 5.01 -5.20 26.61
N VAL A 145 5.45 -5.14 25.35
CA VAL A 145 4.76 -4.52 24.22
C VAL A 145 4.20 -5.61 23.32
N GLU A 146 2.93 -5.48 22.95
CA GLU A 146 2.24 -6.33 21.98
C GLU A 146 2.44 -5.77 20.57
N PHE A 147 2.86 -6.62 19.62
CA PHE A 147 2.98 -6.25 18.21
C PHE A 147 1.86 -6.89 17.41
N SER A 148 1.24 -6.13 16.50
CA SER A 148 0.16 -6.63 15.65
C SER A 148 0.18 -5.94 14.28
N PRO A 149 -0.21 -6.63 13.19
CA PRO A 149 -0.37 -6.00 11.88
C PRO A 149 -1.40 -4.87 11.90
N CYS A 150 -1.11 -3.73 11.25
CA CYS A 150 -2.09 -2.67 11.04
C CYS A 150 -3.38 -3.22 10.42
N HIS A 151 -3.26 -4.10 9.44
CA HIS A 151 -4.39 -4.68 8.72
C HIS A 151 -5.38 -5.47 9.61
N GLU A 152 -4.95 -6.03 10.74
CA GLU A 152 -5.81 -6.75 11.69
C GLU A 152 -6.60 -5.82 12.62
N HIS A 153 -6.37 -4.51 12.51
CA HIS A 153 -7.02 -3.45 13.27
C HIS A 153 -7.70 -2.40 12.38
N ASN A 154 -8.10 -2.78 11.17
CA ASN A 154 -8.68 -1.89 10.16
C ASN A 154 -7.77 -0.70 9.82
N ALA A 155 -6.47 -0.83 10.06
CA ALA A 155 -5.48 0.22 9.83
C ALA A 155 -4.50 -0.16 8.71
N VAL A 156 -3.82 0.84 8.16
CA VAL A 156 -2.69 0.70 7.22
C VAL A 156 -1.60 1.69 7.61
N GLY A 157 -0.35 1.30 7.38
CA GLY A 157 0.80 2.16 7.64
C GLY A 157 1.85 2.10 6.55
N SER A 158 2.32 3.26 6.10
CA SER A 158 3.41 3.33 5.13
C SER A 158 4.76 2.98 5.76
N MET A 159 5.67 2.37 5.00
CA MET A 159 6.99 1.93 5.44
C MET A 159 6.87 0.99 6.66
N ALA A 160 7.53 1.24 7.79
CA ALA A 160 7.39 0.42 9.00
C ALA A 160 5.96 0.34 9.54
N GLY A 161 5.09 1.28 9.17
CA GLY A 161 3.67 1.29 9.53
C GLY A 161 3.41 1.48 11.03
N VAL A 162 4.45 1.80 11.82
CA VAL A 162 4.37 1.86 13.27
C VAL A 162 3.32 2.86 13.73
N THR A 163 2.33 2.33 14.46
CA THR A 163 1.24 3.09 15.08
C THR A 163 1.18 2.75 16.56
N SER A 164 1.22 3.77 17.42
CA SER A 164 1.10 3.63 18.86
C SER A 164 -0.10 4.39 19.42
N ALA A 165 -0.43 4.16 20.68
CA ALA A 165 -1.67 4.57 21.31
C ALA A 165 -2.02 6.08 21.17
N SER A 166 -1.02 6.96 21.31
CA SER A 166 -1.21 8.41 21.30
C SER A 166 -1.15 9.05 19.92
N MET A 167 -0.78 8.31 18.86
CA MET A 167 -0.70 8.81 17.50
C MET A 167 -2.09 9.13 16.96
N TYR A 168 -2.21 10.25 16.24
CA TYR A 168 -3.46 10.59 15.54
C TYR A 168 -3.58 9.84 14.24
N MET A 169 -4.82 9.40 13.96
CA MET A 169 -5.19 8.63 12.78
C MET A 169 -6.20 9.40 11.94
N HIS A 170 -6.12 9.28 10.62
CA HIS A 170 -7.26 9.57 9.75
C HIS A 170 -8.36 8.55 10.02
N ILE A 171 -9.62 8.99 9.98
CA ILE A 171 -10.82 8.15 10.06
C ILE A 171 -11.50 8.19 8.70
N VAL A 172 -11.43 7.09 7.97
CA VAL A 172 -11.94 6.99 6.59
C VAL A 172 -13.09 5.99 6.57
N GLU A 173 -14.30 6.48 6.31
CA GLU A 173 -15.54 5.72 6.35
C GLU A 173 -15.99 5.34 4.93
N ASN A 174 -16.32 4.09 4.74
CA ASN A 174 -17.08 3.61 3.61
C ASN A 174 -18.57 3.74 3.92
N LYS A 175 -19.22 4.79 3.46
CA LYS A 175 -20.62 5.07 3.76
C LYS A 175 -21.61 4.11 3.10
N THR A 176 -21.17 3.37 2.08
CA THR A 176 -22.00 2.37 1.42
C THR A 176 -22.12 1.10 2.28
N TYR A 177 -21.04 0.66 2.90
CA TYR A 177 -20.95 -0.61 3.63
C TYR A 177 -20.76 -0.43 5.13
N GLY A 178 -20.46 0.78 5.62
CA GLY A 178 -20.39 1.13 7.04
C GLY A 178 -19.08 0.73 7.74
N ASN A 179 -18.11 0.20 7.01
CA ASN A 179 -16.80 -0.10 7.57
C ASN A 179 -15.90 1.14 7.58
N VAL A 180 -14.88 1.13 8.47
CA VAL A 180 -13.97 2.25 8.69
C VAL A 180 -12.53 1.77 8.58
N ALA A 181 -11.69 2.54 7.89
CA ALA A 181 -10.27 2.31 7.81
C ALA A 181 -9.49 3.46 8.46
N TYR A 182 -8.30 3.15 8.98
CA TYR A 182 -7.46 4.08 9.73
C TYR A 182 -6.05 4.15 9.15
N THR A 183 -5.41 5.30 9.24
CA THR A 183 -3.99 5.47 8.90
C THR A 183 -3.38 6.62 9.68
N ASN A 184 -2.07 6.55 9.94
CA ASN A 184 -1.34 7.61 10.61
C ASN A 184 -1.35 8.91 9.80
N LEU A 185 -1.21 10.03 10.50
CA LEU A 185 -0.85 11.31 9.87
C LEU A 185 0.52 11.20 9.20
N SER A 186 0.69 11.90 8.06
CA SER A 186 1.99 11.99 7.41
C SER A 186 2.98 12.79 8.24
N GLU A 187 4.15 12.19 8.51
CA GLU A 187 5.30 12.90 9.09
C GLU A 187 6.08 13.71 8.05
N GLN A 188 5.59 13.77 6.81
CA GLN A 188 6.24 14.31 5.61
C GLN A 188 7.44 13.45 5.14
N LEU A 189 8.36 14.03 4.36
CA LEU A 189 9.57 13.35 3.89
C LEU A 189 10.79 14.00 4.54
N SER A 190 11.48 13.26 5.34
CA SER A 190 12.80 13.61 5.88
C SER A 190 13.27 12.48 6.80
N LYS A 191 13.92 12.80 7.88
CA LYS A 191 14.21 11.91 9.00
C LYS A 191 12.95 11.71 9.83
N ILE A 192 12.29 10.56 9.69
CA ILE A 192 10.95 10.26 10.22
C ILE A 192 10.87 8.89 10.85
N LEU A 193 9.94 8.72 11.80
CA LEU A 193 9.78 7.47 12.55
C LEU A 193 9.49 6.28 11.63
N ARG A 194 8.57 6.41 10.70
CA ARG A 194 8.16 5.31 9.81
C ARG A 194 9.29 4.78 8.91
N MET A 195 10.40 5.52 8.75
CA MET A 195 11.62 5.07 8.06
C MET A 195 12.69 4.58 9.05
N GLY A 196 12.37 4.45 10.33
CA GLY A 196 13.25 3.93 11.37
C GLY A 196 14.07 4.97 12.12
N ALA A 197 13.94 6.26 11.81
CA ALA A 197 14.60 7.32 12.57
C ALA A 197 13.89 7.56 13.90
N ASN A 198 14.64 7.79 14.98
CA ASN A 198 14.10 7.84 16.33
C ASN A 198 14.88 8.77 17.28
N ASP A 199 15.61 9.74 16.74
CA ASP A 199 16.29 10.74 17.57
C ASP A 199 15.31 11.78 18.14
N GLU A 200 15.86 12.65 18.98
CA GLU A 200 15.10 13.68 19.70
C GLU A 200 14.20 14.52 18.76
N SER A 201 14.70 14.91 17.59
CA SER A 201 13.93 15.74 16.65
C SER A 201 12.72 15.00 16.06
N VAL A 202 12.80 13.69 15.92
CA VAL A 202 11.68 12.84 15.48
C VAL A 202 10.64 12.74 16.61
N ILE A 203 11.08 12.51 17.84
CA ILE A 203 10.19 12.44 19.02
C ILE A 203 9.48 13.78 19.26
N GLU A 204 10.20 14.90 19.19
CA GLU A 204 9.61 16.25 19.31
C GLU A 204 8.54 16.51 18.24
N ARG A 205 8.78 16.09 16.98
CA ARG A 205 7.78 16.18 15.91
C ARG A 205 6.55 15.35 16.22
N LEU A 206 6.70 14.11 16.69
CA LEU A 206 5.57 13.27 17.07
C LEU A 206 4.76 13.88 18.22
N ILE A 207 5.43 14.48 19.20
CA ILE A 207 4.78 15.21 20.30
C ILE A 207 3.98 16.41 19.74
N TRP A 208 4.56 17.20 18.84
CA TRP A 208 3.86 18.29 18.17
C TRP A 208 2.67 17.78 17.34
N MET A 209 2.82 16.68 16.62
CA MET A 209 1.73 16.07 15.87
C MET A 209 0.60 15.61 16.80
N ARG A 210 0.93 15.07 17.97
CA ARG A 210 -0.05 14.66 18.99
C ARG A 210 -0.76 15.85 19.66
N ASP A 211 -0.05 16.93 19.94
CA ASP A 211 -0.52 18.03 20.81
C ASP A 211 -1.07 19.23 20.02
N VAL A 212 -0.70 19.38 18.75
CA VAL A 212 -1.09 20.54 17.90
C VAL A 212 -1.73 20.07 16.59
N PHE A 213 -1.00 19.31 15.78
CA PHE A 213 -1.41 19.00 14.42
C PHE A 213 -2.68 18.13 14.38
N GLY A 214 -2.67 17.01 15.08
CA GLY A 214 -3.81 16.08 15.14
C GLY A 214 -5.07 16.71 15.75
N PRO A 215 -4.98 17.38 16.90
CA PRO A 215 -6.12 18.12 17.48
C PRO A 215 -6.70 19.19 16.55
N MET A 216 -5.86 19.95 15.86
CA MET A 216 -6.35 20.96 14.90
C MET A 216 -7.09 20.32 13.72
N LEU A 217 -6.57 19.22 13.16
CA LEU A 217 -7.27 18.51 12.08
C LEU A 217 -8.58 17.88 12.58
N ALA A 218 -8.59 17.35 13.81
CA ALA A 218 -9.81 16.80 14.40
C ALA A 218 -10.90 17.85 14.59
N GLU A 219 -10.53 19.03 15.10
CA GLU A 219 -11.44 20.16 15.23
C GLU A 219 -11.89 20.70 13.87
N ALA A 220 -10.98 20.82 12.90
CA ALA A 220 -11.27 21.29 11.55
C ALA A 220 -12.36 20.45 10.88
N MET A 221 -12.34 19.13 11.07
CA MET A 221 -13.36 18.24 10.50
C MET A 221 -14.76 18.47 11.06
N THR A 222 -14.90 19.04 12.25
CA THR A 222 -16.23 19.36 12.82
C THR A 222 -16.94 20.48 12.02
N PHE A 223 -16.21 21.30 11.27
CA PHE A 223 -16.72 22.35 10.40
C PHE A 223 -16.93 21.90 8.96
N ILE A 224 -16.60 20.65 8.63
CA ILE A 224 -16.75 20.07 7.27
C ILE A 224 -17.92 19.09 7.29
N GLU A 225 -19.11 19.61 7.01
CA GLU A 225 -20.34 18.82 7.05
C GLU A 225 -20.28 17.66 6.04
N GLY A 226 -20.58 16.46 6.51
CA GLY A 226 -20.61 15.25 5.69
C GLY A 226 -19.24 14.64 5.38
N GLY A 227 -18.14 15.28 5.80
CA GLY A 227 -16.78 14.83 5.51
C GLY A 227 -16.30 15.16 4.09
N ILE A 228 -15.10 14.71 3.73
CA ILE A 228 -14.46 14.96 2.43
C ILE A 228 -14.61 13.71 1.56
N ASP A 229 -15.22 13.86 0.38
CA ASP A 229 -15.36 12.78 -0.62
C ASP A 229 -13.99 12.42 -1.21
N LEU A 230 -13.44 11.29 -0.78
CA LEU A 230 -12.11 10.86 -1.24
C LEU A 230 -12.13 10.29 -2.65
N ARG A 231 -13.23 9.66 -3.11
CA ARG A 231 -13.32 9.15 -4.47
C ARG A 231 -13.26 10.29 -5.50
N LEU A 232 -13.93 11.40 -5.21
CA LEU A 232 -13.85 12.59 -6.05
C LEU A 232 -12.42 13.14 -6.13
N LEU A 233 -11.73 13.25 -4.97
CA LEU A 233 -10.35 13.75 -4.94
C LEU A 233 -9.38 12.81 -5.67
N VAL A 234 -9.51 11.50 -5.49
CA VAL A 234 -8.73 10.47 -6.20
C VAL A 234 -8.90 10.62 -7.71
N SER A 235 -10.15 10.70 -8.20
CA SER A 235 -10.42 10.87 -9.63
C SER A 235 -9.82 12.15 -10.20
N GLN A 236 -9.91 13.26 -9.47
CA GLN A 236 -9.29 14.54 -9.88
C GLN A 236 -7.76 14.46 -9.87
N ALA A 237 -7.15 13.87 -8.84
CA ALA A 237 -5.70 13.75 -8.74
C ALA A 237 -5.11 12.88 -9.87
N LEU A 238 -5.78 11.78 -10.24
CA LEU A 238 -5.41 10.96 -11.40
C LEU A 238 -5.42 11.77 -12.69
N GLN A 239 -6.46 12.57 -12.92
CA GLN A 239 -6.56 13.46 -14.10
C GLN A 239 -5.50 14.56 -14.11
N MET A 240 -4.97 14.94 -12.93
CA MET A 240 -3.90 15.93 -12.78
C MET A 240 -2.50 15.32 -12.81
N GLY A 241 -2.38 14.00 -13.04
CA GLY A 241 -1.11 13.31 -13.27
C GLY A 241 -0.45 12.70 -12.05
N ASP A 242 -1.19 12.43 -10.97
CA ASP A 242 -0.76 11.60 -9.86
C ASP A 242 -1.16 10.13 -10.11
N GLU A 243 -0.37 9.18 -9.59
CA GLU A 243 -0.76 7.76 -9.50
C GLU A 243 -1.15 7.35 -8.07
N LEU A 244 -0.98 8.26 -7.12
CA LEU A 244 -1.45 8.20 -5.73
C LEU A 244 -0.77 7.12 -4.85
N HIS A 245 0.41 6.68 -5.24
CA HIS A 245 1.31 5.92 -4.39
C HIS A 245 2.63 6.69 -4.19
N ASN A 246 3.41 6.86 -5.26
CA ASN A 246 4.69 7.56 -5.20
C ASN A 246 4.56 9.05 -5.54
N ARG A 247 3.62 9.43 -6.39
CA ARG A 247 3.34 10.82 -6.75
C ARG A 247 2.00 11.27 -6.17
N ASN A 248 2.06 12.30 -5.31
CA ASN A 248 0.92 12.79 -4.53
C ASN A 248 0.79 14.32 -4.56
N VAL A 249 1.35 14.99 -5.56
CA VAL A 249 1.40 16.46 -5.67
C VAL A 249 -0.01 17.05 -5.78
N ALA A 250 -0.78 16.57 -6.75
CA ALA A 250 -2.15 17.01 -6.97
C ALA A 250 -3.07 16.58 -5.82
N GLY A 251 -2.93 15.31 -5.36
CA GLY A 251 -3.72 14.78 -4.25
C GLY A 251 -3.49 15.57 -2.96
N THR A 252 -2.25 15.96 -2.66
CA THR A 252 -1.94 16.82 -1.50
C THR A 252 -2.58 18.19 -1.65
N THR A 253 -2.48 18.81 -2.83
CA THR A 253 -3.11 20.12 -3.10
C THR A 253 -4.62 20.08 -2.92
N LEU A 254 -5.29 19.08 -3.47
CA LEU A 254 -6.74 18.90 -3.36
C LEU A 254 -7.19 18.64 -1.92
N LEU A 255 -6.45 17.82 -1.17
CA LEU A 255 -6.76 17.54 0.23
C LEU A 255 -6.58 18.78 1.11
N ILE A 256 -5.52 19.56 0.90
CA ILE A 256 -5.32 20.85 1.60
C ILE A 256 -6.46 21.80 1.29
N GLN A 257 -6.84 21.94 0.02
CA GLN A 257 -7.96 22.78 -0.39
C GLN A 257 -9.26 22.40 0.32
N ALA A 258 -9.52 21.10 0.46
CA ALA A 258 -10.71 20.60 1.15
C ALA A 258 -10.68 20.82 2.66
N LEU A 259 -9.50 20.73 3.30
CA LEU A 259 -9.32 20.94 4.75
C LEU A 259 -9.27 22.41 5.17
N THR A 260 -8.80 23.31 4.29
CA THR A 260 -8.58 24.73 4.61
C THR A 260 -9.80 25.41 5.24
N PRO A 261 -11.04 25.27 4.71
CA PRO A 261 -12.22 25.90 5.33
C PRO A 261 -12.46 25.50 6.77
N GLY A 262 -12.13 24.25 7.14
CA GLY A 262 -12.22 23.78 8.52
C GLY A 262 -11.08 24.33 9.38
N ILE A 263 -9.82 24.25 8.92
CA ILE A 263 -8.64 24.69 9.69
C ILE A 263 -8.75 26.16 10.10
N ILE A 264 -9.20 27.05 9.21
CA ILE A 264 -9.32 28.48 9.52
C ILE A 264 -10.45 28.80 10.50
N GLN A 265 -11.35 27.87 10.79
CA GLN A 265 -12.45 28.01 11.76
C GLN A 265 -12.11 27.46 13.13
N THR A 266 -10.98 26.76 13.29
CA THR A 266 -10.56 26.21 14.58
C THR A 266 -10.23 27.30 15.59
N ASP A 267 -10.35 26.99 16.88
CA ASP A 267 -10.01 27.91 17.99
C ASP A 267 -8.49 28.08 18.21
N PHE A 268 -7.66 27.45 17.38
CA PHE A 268 -6.20 27.60 17.43
C PHE A 268 -5.78 28.98 16.94
N SER A 269 -4.68 29.52 17.52
CA SER A 269 -4.15 30.81 17.10
C SER A 269 -3.69 30.81 15.64
N VAL A 270 -3.71 31.97 15.00
CA VAL A 270 -3.26 32.17 13.61
C VAL A 270 -1.82 31.66 13.40
N GLU A 271 -0.96 31.82 14.42
CA GLU A 271 0.43 31.36 14.39
C GLU A 271 0.47 29.83 14.31
N LYS A 272 -0.36 29.11 15.09
CA LYS A 272 -0.45 27.66 15.05
C LYS A 272 -1.08 27.14 13.75
N GLN A 273 -2.12 27.84 13.25
CA GLN A 273 -2.69 27.51 11.94
C GLN A 273 -1.64 27.65 10.83
N LYS A 274 -0.86 28.74 10.87
CA LYS A 274 0.25 28.94 9.93
C LYS A 274 1.30 27.83 10.04
N GLU A 275 1.70 27.45 11.25
CA GLU A 275 2.64 26.36 11.50
C GLU A 275 2.17 25.03 10.86
N VAL A 276 0.87 24.73 10.99
CA VAL A 276 0.26 23.55 10.37
C VAL A 276 0.29 23.65 8.84
N PHE A 277 -0.06 24.80 8.26
CA PHE A 277 0.02 24.98 6.80
C PHE A 277 1.47 24.91 6.29
N ASP A 278 2.43 25.51 6.98
CA ASP A 278 3.85 25.42 6.62
C ASP A 278 4.35 23.97 6.67
N PHE A 279 3.91 23.19 7.68
CA PHE A 279 4.23 21.78 7.79
C PHE A 279 3.63 20.97 6.63
N ILE A 280 2.34 21.14 6.33
CA ILE A 280 1.69 20.42 5.22
C ILE A 280 2.35 20.77 3.88
N ALA A 281 2.66 22.05 3.65
CA ALA A 281 3.29 22.53 2.42
C ALA A 281 4.76 22.11 2.27
N SER A 282 5.40 21.57 3.32
CA SER A 282 6.80 21.16 3.28
C SER A 282 7.09 19.93 2.42
N SER A 283 6.06 19.18 2.01
CA SER A 283 6.21 17.95 1.21
C SER A 283 4.94 17.61 0.45
N ASP A 284 5.10 17.07 -0.75
CA ASP A 284 4.01 16.58 -1.60
C ASP A 284 3.37 15.26 -1.11
N TYR A 285 3.83 14.70 0.01
CA TYR A 285 3.41 13.40 0.54
C TYR A 285 2.36 13.47 1.67
N PHE A 286 1.80 14.64 1.95
CA PHE A 286 0.81 14.79 3.02
C PHE A 286 -0.40 13.87 2.82
N SER A 287 -0.90 13.74 1.61
CA SER A 287 -2.10 12.96 1.29
C SER A 287 -1.85 11.45 1.13
N GLY A 288 -0.62 10.99 0.99
CA GLY A 288 -0.31 9.58 0.71
C GLY A 288 -0.98 8.59 1.65
N PRO A 289 -0.89 8.75 2.98
CA PRO A 289 -1.58 7.87 3.92
C PRO A 289 -3.11 7.87 3.72
N THR A 290 -3.72 9.01 3.39
CA THR A 290 -5.17 9.11 3.17
C THR A 290 -5.64 8.20 2.05
N TRP A 291 -4.87 8.11 0.95
CA TRP A 291 -5.20 7.22 -0.17
C TRP A 291 -5.06 5.75 0.19
N MET A 292 -4.11 5.41 1.05
CA MET A 292 -3.99 4.05 1.58
C MET A 292 -5.24 3.65 2.38
N ALA A 293 -5.73 4.52 3.26
CA ALA A 293 -6.96 4.27 4.02
C ALA A 293 -8.22 4.27 3.12
N PHE A 294 -8.25 5.10 2.05
CA PHE A 294 -9.29 5.06 1.04
C PHE A 294 -9.36 3.68 0.36
N CYS A 295 -8.23 3.17 -0.12
CA CYS A 295 -8.16 1.84 -0.74
C CYS A 295 -8.56 0.75 0.25
N LYS A 296 -8.06 0.82 1.49
CA LYS A 296 -8.41 -0.14 2.54
C LYS A 296 -9.91 -0.14 2.84
N ALA A 297 -10.54 1.02 2.98
CA ALA A 297 -11.98 1.10 3.25
C ALA A 297 -12.83 0.47 2.15
N ALA A 298 -12.39 0.52 0.89
CA ALA A 298 -13.05 -0.16 -0.22
C ALA A 298 -12.83 -1.68 -0.17
N LEU A 299 -11.59 -2.11 0.05
CA LEU A 299 -11.19 -3.50 -0.01
C LEU A 299 -11.68 -4.30 1.22
N ASP A 300 -11.64 -3.71 2.41
CA ASP A 300 -12.10 -4.39 3.63
C ASP A 300 -13.61 -4.67 3.64
N ALA A 301 -14.40 -3.93 2.87
CA ALA A 301 -15.82 -4.21 2.68
C ALA A 301 -16.11 -5.56 2.00
N THR A 302 -15.09 -6.21 1.45
CA THR A 302 -15.22 -7.44 0.66
C THR A 302 -14.98 -8.72 1.46
N PHE A 303 -14.37 -8.63 2.65
CA PHE A 303 -14.03 -9.84 3.42
C PHE A 303 -15.26 -10.66 3.81
N GLY A 304 -15.20 -11.96 3.48
CA GLY A 304 -16.23 -12.92 3.84
C GLY A 304 -17.57 -12.76 3.10
N VAL A 305 -17.63 -11.91 2.07
CA VAL A 305 -18.85 -11.73 1.28
C VAL A 305 -19.05 -12.87 0.30
N GLU A 306 -17.98 -13.32 -0.36
CA GLU A 306 -18.03 -14.39 -1.36
C GLU A 306 -16.96 -15.47 -1.09
N GLU A 307 -17.38 -16.70 -0.84
CA GLU A 307 -16.50 -17.85 -0.52
C GLU A 307 -15.54 -18.22 -1.65
N TYR A 308 -15.94 -18.00 -2.91
CA TYR A 308 -15.16 -18.42 -4.09
C TYR A 308 -14.33 -17.28 -4.71
N SER A 309 -14.28 -16.10 -4.10
CA SER A 309 -13.51 -15.01 -4.68
C SER A 309 -12.00 -15.26 -4.61
N SER A 310 -11.34 -15.05 -5.73
CA SER A 310 -9.87 -15.04 -5.85
C SER A 310 -9.28 -13.63 -5.86
N ILE A 311 -10.10 -12.58 -5.64
CA ILE A 311 -9.61 -11.20 -5.61
C ILE A 311 -8.71 -11.00 -4.39
N VAL A 312 -7.51 -10.49 -4.65
CA VAL A 312 -6.57 -10.07 -3.61
C VAL A 312 -7.10 -8.78 -2.99
N SER A 313 -7.44 -8.82 -1.70
CA SER A 313 -7.92 -7.67 -0.93
C SER A 313 -6.85 -6.97 -0.09
N THR A 314 -5.70 -7.65 0.10
CA THR A 314 -4.57 -7.08 0.83
C THR A 314 -3.25 -7.57 0.23
N MET A 315 -2.32 -6.63 0.04
CA MET A 315 -0.89 -6.88 -0.17
C MET A 315 -0.11 -6.02 0.81
N ALA A 316 0.78 -6.63 1.59
CA ALA A 316 1.53 -5.91 2.63
C ALA A 316 2.89 -6.57 2.90
N ARG A 317 3.88 -5.78 3.34
CA ARG A 317 5.27 -6.23 3.54
C ARG A 317 5.79 -5.73 4.89
N ASN A 318 6.47 -6.60 5.64
CA ASN A 318 7.04 -6.26 6.95
C ASN A 318 8.56 -6.08 6.93
N GLY A 319 9.17 -6.01 5.74
CA GLY A 319 10.62 -5.88 5.58
C GLY A 319 11.39 -7.20 5.64
N THR A 320 10.68 -8.31 5.81
CA THR A 320 11.21 -9.69 5.82
C THR A 320 10.30 -10.60 4.97
N GLU A 321 9.00 -10.45 5.15
CA GLU A 321 7.96 -11.26 4.54
C GLU A 321 6.96 -10.38 3.78
N PHE A 322 6.44 -10.92 2.68
CA PHE A 322 5.32 -10.40 1.90
C PHE A 322 4.08 -11.23 2.23
N GLY A 323 2.98 -10.58 2.56
CA GLY A 323 1.71 -11.21 2.87
C GLY A 323 0.60 -10.76 1.92
N ILE A 324 -0.28 -11.69 1.57
CA ILE A 324 -1.53 -11.40 0.85
C ILE A 324 -2.72 -11.98 1.59
N ARG A 325 -3.89 -11.38 1.37
CA ARG A 325 -5.20 -11.91 1.78
C ARG A 325 -6.17 -11.82 0.61
N LEU A 326 -7.06 -12.78 0.49
CA LEU A 326 -8.12 -12.81 -0.50
C LEU A 326 -9.45 -12.35 0.13
N ALA A 327 -10.35 -11.82 -0.67
CA ALA A 327 -11.69 -11.42 -0.23
C ALA A 327 -12.50 -12.60 0.34
N SER A 328 -12.22 -13.83 -0.09
CA SER A 328 -12.86 -15.07 0.40
C SER A 328 -12.31 -15.58 1.73
N MET A 329 -11.22 -15.02 2.25
CA MET A 329 -10.56 -15.49 3.47
C MET A 329 -11.13 -14.80 4.72
N ASP A 330 -10.84 -15.39 5.90
CA ASP A 330 -10.96 -14.67 7.16
C ASP A 330 -10.00 -13.49 7.18
N GLU A 331 -10.45 -12.35 7.70
CA GLU A 331 -9.66 -11.11 7.73
C GLU A 331 -8.38 -11.15 8.59
N LYS A 332 -8.11 -12.25 9.29
CA LYS A 332 -6.88 -12.51 10.05
C LYS A 332 -5.98 -13.60 9.45
N GLU A 333 -6.41 -14.22 8.38
CA GLU A 333 -5.60 -15.22 7.68
C GLU A 333 -4.67 -14.54 6.66
N TRP A 334 -3.45 -15.08 6.53
CA TRP A 334 -2.43 -14.58 5.62
C TRP A 334 -1.77 -15.70 4.85
N PHE A 335 -1.63 -15.53 3.55
CA PHE A 335 -0.62 -16.25 2.78
C PHE A 335 0.68 -15.45 2.81
N VAL A 336 1.76 -16.07 3.26
CA VAL A 336 3.04 -15.39 3.52
C VAL A 336 4.16 -16.03 2.72
N GLY A 337 4.99 -15.20 2.10
CA GLY A 337 6.21 -15.58 1.41
C GLY A 337 7.34 -14.58 1.69
N PRO A 338 8.55 -14.80 1.12
CA PRO A 338 9.65 -13.87 1.29
C PRO A 338 9.33 -12.52 0.62
N SER A 339 9.69 -11.41 1.28
CA SER A 339 9.58 -10.07 0.69
C SER A 339 10.59 -9.88 -0.44
N GLN A 340 10.29 -9.01 -1.40
CA GLN A 340 11.11 -8.74 -2.56
C GLN A 340 12.30 -7.83 -2.21
N LYS A 341 13.39 -7.97 -2.96
CA LYS A 341 14.45 -6.96 -2.98
C LYS A 341 13.94 -5.69 -3.68
N VAL A 342 14.33 -4.55 -3.15
CA VAL A 342 14.05 -3.26 -3.79
C VAL A 342 15.02 -3.09 -4.96
N ILE A 343 14.50 -2.92 -6.17
CA ILE A 343 15.24 -2.63 -7.39
C ILE A 343 14.92 -1.21 -7.82
N GLY A 344 15.94 -0.36 -7.96
CA GLY A 344 15.75 1.03 -8.37
C GLY A 344 16.96 1.91 -8.10
N PRO A 345 16.85 3.22 -8.34
CA PRO A 345 17.93 4.16 -8.04
C PRO A 345 18.27 4.18 -6.55
N MET A 346 19.54 3.99 -6.23
CA MET A 346 20.04 4.08 -4.85
C MET A 346 20.57 5.47 -4.55
N PHE A 347 20.55 5.86 -3.28
CA PHE A 347 21.22 7.10 -2.84
C PHE A 347 22.73 7.03 -3.10
N ALA A 348 23.34 8.18 -3.31
CA ALA A 348 24.79 8.26 -3.55
C ALA A 348 25.58 7.61 -2.41
N GLY A 349 26.43 6.64 -2.75
CA GLY A 349 27.25 5.89 -1.80
C GLY A 349 26.62 4.59 -1.28
N TYR A 350 25.40 4.25 -1.73
CA TYR A 350 24.70 3.01 -1.40
C TYR A 350 24.50 2.15 -2.66
N THR A 351 24.41 0.85 -2.47
CA THR A 351 24.18 -0.19 -3.47
C THR A 351 22.93 -1.00 -3.17
N GLU A 352 22.50 -1.87 -4.07
CA GLU A 352 21.40 -2.81 -3.80
C GLU A 352 21.68 -3.75 -2.63
N GLU A 353 22.94 -4.00 -2.28
CA GLU A 353 23.34 -4.82 -1.13
C GLU A 353 23.08 -4.12 0.21
N ASP A 354 23.06 -2.78 0.21
CA ASP A 354 22.73 -1.96 1.39
C ASP A 354 21.22 -1.83 1.60
N SER A 355 20.42 -2.21 0.60
CA SER A 355 18.95 -2.12 0.64
C SER A 355 18.37 -3.27 1.46
N GLY A 356 17.45 -2.95 2.38
CA GLY A 356 16.58 -3.93 3.00
C GLY A 356 15.57 -4.52 2.01
N LEU A 357 14.85 -5.57 2.42
CA LEU A 357 13.73 -6.07 1.67
C LEU A 357 12.56 -5.09 1.75
N ASP A 358 11.63 -5.18 0.79
CA ASP A 358 10.49 -4.28 0.68
C ASP A 358 9.62 -4.30 1.94
N ILE A 359 9.15 -3.11 2.36
CA ILE A 359 8.42 -2.87 3.61
C ILE A 359 7.30 -1.85 3.41
N GLY A 360 6.15 -2.09 4.02
CA GLY A 360 5.01 -1.18 4.07
C GLY A 360 3.69 -1.81 3.64
N ASP A 361 2.61 -1.17 4.04
CA ASP A 361 1.26 -1.52 3.60
C ASP A 361 0.84 -0.77 2.33
N SER A 362 1.72 0.07 1.79
CA SER A 362 1.39 0.98 0.68
C SER A 362 0.96 0.26 -0.60
N ALA A 363 1.30 -1.03 -0.79
CA ALA A 363 0.78 -1.85 -1.89
C ALA A 363 -0.75 -2.03 -1.86
N ILE A 364 -1.43 -1.57 -0.81
CA ILE A 364 -2.89 -1.47 -0.80
C ILE A 364 -3.41 -0.56 -1.92
N THR A 365 -2.61 0.40 -2.38
CA THR A 365 -2.94 1.25 -3.53
C THR A 365 -2.98 0.43 -4.82
N GLU A 366 -1.98 -0.41 -5.07
CA GLU A 366 -1.97 -1.35 -6.19
C GLU A 366 -3.08 -2.38 -6.07
N THR A 367 -3.34 -2.88 -4.86
CA THR A 367 -4.45 -3.82 -4.62
C THR A 367 -5.79 -3.24 -5.06
N PHE A 368 -5.99 -1.93 -4.91
CA PHE A 368 -7.19 -1.21 -5.36
C PHE A 368 -7.17 -0.84 -6.85
N GLY A 369 -6.02 -0.77 -7.49
CA GLY A 369 -5.85 -0.36 -8.90
C GLY A 369 -5.29 1.05 -9.10
N LEU A 370 -4.65 1.63 -8.08
CA LEU A 370 -3.84 2.85 -8.14
C LEU A 370 -2.34 2.50 -8.25
N GLY A 371 -1.46 3.45 -8.06
CA GLY A 371 -0.02 3.23 -8.09
C GLY A 371 0.45 2.63 -9.41
N GLY A 372 1.07 1.45 -9.38
CA GLY A 372 1.56 0.75 -10.57
C GLY A 372 0.53 0.55 -11.67
N PHE A 373 -0.75 0.34 -11.34
CA PHE A 373 -1.85 0.26 -12.30
C PHE A 373 -2.14 1.58 -13.00
N ALA A 374 -1.92 2.71 -12.33
CA ALA A 374 -2.22 4.06 -12.82
C ALA A 374 -0.99 4.81 -13.37
N MET A 375 0.17 4.16 -13.54
CA MET A 375 1.41 4.82 -13.99
C MET A 375 1.27 5.51 -15.34
N ALA A 376 0.44 4.99 -16.24
CA ALA A 376 0.14 5.64 -17.54
C ALA A 376 -0.51 7.02 -17.39
N ALA A 377 -1.27 7.25 -16.32
CA ALA A 377 -1.86 8.55 -16.01
C ALA A 377 -0.84 9.54 -15.42
N ALA A 378 0.28 9.05 -14.90
CA ALA A 378 1.32 9.84 -14.24
C ALA A 378 2.70 9.65 -14.89
N PRO A 379 2.89 9.97 -16.17
CA PRO A 379 4.15 9.69 -16.87
C PRO A 379 5.37 10.41 -16.25
N ALA A 380 5.15 11.45 -15.45
CA ALA A 380 6.21 12.12 -14.70
C ALA A 380 6.82 11.25 -13.59
N ILE A 381 6.18 10.14 -13.20
CA ILE A 381 6.69 9.20 -12.18
C ILE A 381 8.02 8.57 -12.56
N VAL A 382 8.32 8.44 -13.87
CA VAL A 382 9.60 7.90 -14.36
C VAL A 382 10.82 8.70 -13.89
N ALA A 383 10.61 9.97 -13.54
CA ALA A 383 11.68 10.80 -12.96
C ALA A 383 12.07 10.32 -11.53
N LEU A 384 11.14 9.65 -10.83
CA LEU A 384 11.35 9.13 -9.49
C LEU A 384 11.80 7.66 -9.49
N VAL A 385 11.13 6.82 -10.31
CA VAL A 385 11.38 5.37 -10.31
C VAL A 385 12.39 4.92 -11.35
N GLY A 386 12.80 5.81 -12.26
CA GLY A 386 13.61 5.49 -13.42
C GLY A 386 12.79 4.94 -14.59
N GLY A 387 13.39 4.92 -15.79
CA GLY A 387 12.73 4.44 -17.01
C GLY A 387 12.25 5.56 -17.94
N THR A 388 11.35 5.24 -18.87
CA THR A 388 10.79 6.13 -19.88
C THR A 388 9.26 6.24 -19.75
N VAL A 389 8.65 7.20 -20.47
CA VAL A 389 7.18 7.31 -20.56
C VAL A 389 6.55 6.04 -21.16
N ALA A 390 7.25 5.38 -22.09
CA ALA A 390 6.80 4.11 -22.64
C ALA A 390 6.78 3.01 -21.57
N ASP A 391 7.76 2.99 -20.68
CA ASP A 391 7.79 2.04 -19.55
C ASP A 391 6.59 2.25 -18.63
N ALA A 392 6.26 3.49 -18.27
CA ALA A 392 5.09 3.79 -17.45
C ALA A 392 3.79 3.28 -18.10
N THR A 393 3.64 3.45 -19.42
CA THR A 393 2.50 2.91 -20.18
C THR A 393 2.50 1.38 -20.16
N ASN A 394 3.65 0.76 -20.39
CA ASN A 394 3.78 -0.70 -20.40
C ASN A 394 3.49 -1.33 -19.03
N TYR A 395 3.88 -0.68 -17.93
CA TYR A 395 3.51 -1.14 -16.57
C TYR A 395 1.99 -1.19 -16.40
N SER A 396 1.26 -0.12 -16.73
CA SER A 396 -0.21 -0.13 -16.65
C SER A 396 -0.83 -1.20 -17.55
N LEU A 397 -0.37 -1.35 -18.77
CA LEU A 397 -0.88 -2.37 -19.71
C LEU A 397 -0.59 -3.80 -19.22
N SER A 398 0.57 -4.04 -18.62
CA SER A 398 0.91 -5.37 -18.09
C SER A 398 0.00 -5.78 -16.93
N MET A 399 -0.48 -4.81 -16.13
CA MET A 399 -1.39 -5.06 -15.02
C MET A 399 -2.80 -5.48 -15.47
N GLU A 400 -3.23 -5.14 -16.69
CA GLU A 400 -4.54 -5.55 -17.23
C GLU A 400 -4.72 -7.07 -17.23
N SER A 401 -3.62 -7.84 -17.37
CA SER A 401 -3.65 -9.31 -17.39
C SER A 401 -4.11 -9.95 -16.08
N ILE A 402 -4.07 -9.21 -14.97
CA ILE A 402 -4.43 -9.70 -13.63
C ILE A 402 -5.63 -8.96 -13.03
N THR A 403 -6.36 -8.18 -13.82
CA THR A 403 -7.54 -7.42 -13.38
C THR A 403 -8.83 -8.05 -13.84
N THR A 404 -9.91 -7.82 -13.09
CA THR A 404 -11.27 -8.30 -13.39
C THR A 404 -12.07 -7.28 -14.19
N GLY A 405 -11.76 -5.99 -14.10
CA GLY A 405 -12.50 -4.93 -14.77
C GLY A 405 -11.84 -3.56 -14.64
N LEU A 406 -12.49 -2.56 -15.22
CA LEU A 406 -12.04 -1.16 -15.16
C LEU A 406 -12.71 -0.45 -13.97
N ASN A 407 -11.96 0.40 -13.29
CA ASN A 407 -12.52 1.29 -12.27
C ASN A 407 -13.39 2.34 -12.98
N PRO A 408 -14.68 2.51 -12.59
CA PRO A 408 -15.62 3.44 -13.21
C PRO A 408 -15.24 4.91 -13.06
#